data_b564f5f42e209da90c4951f707b0544b
#
_entry.id   b564f5f42e209da90c4951f707b0544b
#
_cell.length_a   1.000
_cell.length_b   1.000
_cell.length_c   1.000
_cell.angle_alpha   90.00
_cell.angle_beta   90.00
_cell.angle_gamma   90.00
#
_symmetry.space_group_name_H-M   'P 1'
#
loop_
_entity.id
_entity.type
_entity.pdbx_description
1 polymer ?
#
loop_
_entity_poly.entity_id
_entity_poly.type
_entity_poly.pdbx_seq_one_letter_code
_entity_poly.pdbx_strand_id
1 'polypeptide(L)'
;MNYSPDTDLKAILEEHEGDRPSSQRRVGIMLCYPFEEKRLLKWNVDVLIQPKLDGERCRALIYNKNVTLISSEGNIINSVPHINKALLETGMDKIELDGELYIHGLPFEEIHSRVSRKTNLHPRYDEVQYHIFDSVSNEAQITRLIELTKYEMNPDILQIVSTVRSDRGDIQNIMLWLEHYQKQGYEGIVIRHPHATYKRSRSTLMMKFKPRKKDAYRIVGYVEEKDKYGHPKGTLGAVICRSNDGSLFNVGSGFTADQRQDYWQKREDLIGRIVIVKYQHLTPGRNVPRFPVFSEIK
;
A
#
# COMPACT_ATOMS: atom_id res chain seq x y z
N MET A 1 0.72 11.75 -28.59
CA MET A 1 1.34 12.85 -27.82
C MET A 1 2.70 12.34 -27.38
N ASN A 2 3.76 13.01 -27.82
CA ASN A 2 5.13 12.61 -27.45
C ASN A 2 5.32 12.85 -25.96
N TYR A 3 5.59 11.79 -25.24
CA TYR A 3 5.92 11.78 -23.83
C TYR A 3 7.30 12.44 -23.67
N SER A 4 7.38 13.61 -23.06
CA SER A 4 8.63 14.26 -22.70
C SER A 4 8.87 14.06 -21.20
N PRO A 5 9.90 13.30 -20.79
CA PRO A 5 10.21 13.07 -19.39
C PRO A 5 10.46 14.36 -18.59
N ASP A 6 10.97 15.41 -19.24
CA ASP A 6 11.26 16.71 -18.60
C ASP A 6 9.99 17.47 -18.19
N THR A 7 8.93 17.38 -19.00
CA THR A 7 7.65 18.04 -18.71
C THR A 7 6.94 17.38 -17.53
N ASP A 8 7.06 16.04 -17.41
CA ASP A 8 6.45 15.30 -16.32
C ASP A 8 7.19 15.44 -15.00
N LEU A 9 8.53 15.51 -15.02
CA LEU A 9 9.30 15.73 -13.80
C LEU A 9 8.99 17.09 -13.17
N LYS A 10 8.92 18.12 -14.02
CA LYS A 10 8.57 19.48 -13.60
C LYS A 10 7.14 19.57 -13.11
N ALA A 11 6.19 18.96 -13.81
CA ALA A 11 4.79 18.87 -13.42
C ALA A 11 4.61 18.07 -12.12
N ILE A 12 5.33 16.96 -11.94
CA ILE A 12 5.32 16.17 -10.72
C ILE A 12 5.89 16.97 -9.54
N LEU A 13 6.94 17.76 -9.73
CA LEU A 13 7.54 18.59 -8.69
C LEU A 13 6.67 19.84 -8.38
N GLU A 14 6.09 20.47 -9.38
CA GLU A 14 5.19 21.63 -9.21
C GLU A 14 3.83 21.24 -8.58
N GLU A 15 3.34 20.01 -8.80
CA GLU A 15 2.13 19.49 -8.16
C GLU A 15 2.27 19.26 -6.63
N HIS A 16 3.46 19.37 -6.07
CA HIS A 16 3.75 19.03 -4.67
C HIS A 16 3.73 20.22 -3.70
N GLU A 17 3.53 21.43 -4.17
CA GLU A 17 3.37 22.62 -3.32
C GLU A 17 1.89 22.86 -2.99
N GLY A 18 1.36 22.20 -1.97
CA GLY A 18 0.04 22.51 -1.41
C GLY A 18 -0.57 21.42 -0.54
N ASP A 19 -1.30 21.80 0.49
CA ASP A 19 -2.10 20.95 1.37
C ASP A 19 -3.23 20.26 0.58
N ARG A 20 -3.00 19.03 0.13
CA ARG A 20 -4.02 18.26 -0.60
C ARG A 20 -4.92 17.48 0.35
N PRO A 21 -6.25 17.40 0.08
CA PRO A 21 -7.16 16.56 0.85
C PRO A 21 -6.71 15.10 0.87
N SER A 22 -6.98 14.39 1.96
CA SER A 22 -6.57 12.99 2.17
C SER A 22 -7.00 12.01 1.05
N SER A 23 -8.06 12.35 0.29
CA SER A 23 -8.52 11.59 -0.88
C SER A 23 -7.60 11.69 -2.11
N GLN A 24 -6.70 12.69 -2.16
CA GLN A 24 -5.79 12.95 -3.28
C GLN A 24 -4.31 12.64 -2.95
N ARG A 25 -4.03 12.06 -1.79
CA ARG A 25 -2.65 11.82 -1.29
C ARG A 25 -1.85 10.77 -2.09
N ARG A 26 -2.48 10.01 -2.98
CA ARG A 26 -1.80 8.98 -3.78
C ARG A 26 -1.87 9.31 -5.26
N VAL A 27 -1.00 10.20 -5.70
CA VAL A 27 -0.91 10.65 -7.09
C VAL A 27 0.26 10.02 -7.83
N GLY A 28 0.11 9.87 -9.12
CA GLY A 28 1.18 9.42 -10.01
C GLY A 28 1.51 7.94 -9.96
N ILE A 29 0.77 7.11 -9.22
CA ILE A 29 0.98 5.66 -9.11
C ILE A 29 -0.24 4.84 -9.54
N MET A 30 0.02 3.63 -10.02
CA MET A 30 -1.04 2.66 -10.31
C MET A 30 -1.51 2.01 -9.01
N LEU A 31 -2.83 2.04 -8.75
CA LEU A 31 -3.45 1.52 -7.53
C LEU A 31 -4.30 0.29 -7.80
N CYS A 32 -4.23 -0.69 -6.89
CA CYS A 32 -5.03 -1.91 -6.92
C CYS A 32 -6.49 -1.67 -6.50
N TYR A 33 -7.42 -2.40 -7.14
CA TYR A 33 -8.72 -2.70 -6.53
C TYR A 33 -8.58 -3.85 -5.52
N PRO A 34 -9.51 -3.99 -4.57
CA PRO A 34 -9.70 -5.25 -3.84
C PRO A 34 -9.99 -6.39 -4.81
N PHE A 35 -9.59 -7.61 -4.45
CA PHE A 35 -9.88 -8.80 -5.22
C PHE A 35 -11.40 -9.01 -5.38
N GLU A 36 -11.81 -9.25 -6.63
CA GLU A 36 -13.17 -9.62 -7.02
C GLU A 36 -13.10 -10.74 -8.05
N GLU A 37 -13.60 -11.91 -7.70
CA GLU A 37 -13.62 -13.07 -8.60
C GLU A 37 -14.34 -12.77 -9.92
N LYS A 38 -15.48 -12.07 -9.85
CA LYS A 38 -16.24 -11.66 -11.06
C LYS A 38 -15.40 -10.80 -12.03
N ARG A 39 -14.47 -10.02 -11.49
CA ARG A 39 -13.54 -9.20 -12.29
C ARG A 39 -12.47 -10.06 -12.93
N LEU A 40 -11.90 -10.98 -12.18
CA LEU A 40 -10.89 -11.91 -12.65
C LEU A 40 -11.43 -12.72 -13.85
N LEU A 41 -12.64 -13.28 -13.73
CA LEU A 41 -13.28 -14.06 -14.78
C LEU A 41 -13.51 -13.24 -16.07
N LYS A 42 -13.73 -11.92 -15.94
CA LYS A 42 -13.88 -11.03 -17.11
C LYS A 42 -12.57 -10.79 -17.86
N TRP A 43 -11.42 -10.93 -17.21
CA TRP A 43 -10.13 -10.69 -17.86
C TRP A 43 -9.83 -11.71 -18.95
N ASN A 44 -10.28 -12.92 -18.78
CA ASN A 44 -10.23 -13.97 -19.80
C ASN A 44 -8.82 -14.27 -20.34
N VAL A 45 -7.81 -14.07 -19.53
CA VAL A 45 -6.38 -14.30 -19.79
C VAL A 45 -5.72 -14.93 -18.59
N ASP A 46 -4.56 -15.54 -18.77
CA ASP A 46 -3.68 -15.90 -17.66
C ASP A 46 -3.27 -14.65 -16.90
N VAL A 47 -3.00 -14.79 -15.63
CA VAL A 47 -2.68 -13.65 -14.78
C VAL A 47 -1.26 -13.73 -14.24
N LEU A 48 -0.72 -12.56 -13.89
CA LEU A 48 0.55 -12.44 -13.20
C LEU A 48 0.28 -12.24 -11.71
N ILE A 49 0.98 -12.99 -10.86
CA ILE A 49 0.84 -12.93 -9.41
C ILE A 49 2.19 -12.53 -8.81
N GLN A 50 2.16 -11.53 -7.94
CA GLN A 50 3.30 -11.05 -7.18
C GLN A 50 2.98 -11.09 -5.68
N PRO A 51 3.96 -11.33 -4.78
CA PRO A 51 3.76 -11.12 -3.35
C PRO A 51 3.39 -9.66 -3.08
N LYS A 52 2.46 -9.45 -2.18
CA LYS A 52 2.14 -8.10 -1.70
C LYS A 52 3.06 -7.77 -0.53
N LEU A 53 3.94 -6.81 -0.77
CA LEU A 53 4.85 -6.28 0.23
C LEU A 53 4.12 -5.31 1.17
N ASP A 54 4.56 -5.23 2.41
CA ASP A 54 4.04 -4.30 3.43
C ASP A 54 5.13 -3.31 3.84
N GLY A 55 5.55 -2.49 2.88
CA GLY A 55 6.60 -1.47 3.01
C GLY A 55 6.12 -0.08 2.63
N GLU A 56 7.06 0.81 2.31
CA GLU A 56 6.79 2.16 1.81
C GLU A 56 6.86 2.19 0.29
N ARG A 57 5.75 2.53 -0.35
CA ARG A 57 5.71 2.68 -1.81
C ARG A 57 6.67 3.76 -2.26
N CYS A 58 7.49 3.43 -3.23
CA CYS A 58 8.49 4.32 -3.79
C CYS A 58 8.52 4.23 -5.31
N ARG A 59 8.49 5.39 -5.97
CA ARG A 59 8.88 5.52 -7.38
C ARG A 59 10.32 6.00 -7.45
N ALA A 60 11.10 5.46 -8.36
CA ALA A 60 12.44 5.92 -8.65
C ALA A 60 12.49 6.50 -10.07
N LEU A 61 12.72 7.80 -10.18
CA LEU A 61 12.93 8.49 -11.45
C LEU A 61 14.42 8.55 -11.73
N ILE A 62 14.84 7.91 -12.80
CA ILE A 62 16.25 7.85 -13.23
C ILE A 62 16.36 8.62 -14.53
N TYR A 63 17.05 9.75 -14.51
CA TYR A 63 17.17 10.64 -15.66
C TYR A 63 18.48 11.43 -15.63
N ASN A 64 19.23 11.44 -16.74
CA ASN A 64 20.48 12.16 -16.86
C ASN A 64 21.47 11.89 -15.71
N LYS A 65 21.64 10.61 -15.35
CA LYS A 65 22.48 10.15 -14.22
C LYS A 65 22.09 10.71 -12.85
N ASN A 66 20.82 11.12 -12.69
CA ASN A 66 20.24 11.46 -11.40
C ASN A 66 19.15 10.46 -11.04
N VAL A 67 19.01 10.18 -9.74
CA VAL A 67 17.95 9.35 -9.19
C VAL A 67 17.18 10.15 -8.17
N THR A 68 15.87 10.26 -8.37
CA THR A 68 14.95 10.86 -7.40
C THR A 68 13.97 9.81 -6.92
N LEU A 69 13.97 9.54 -5.62
CA LEU A 69 13.02 8.64 -4.97
C LEU A 69 11.82 9.43 -4.47
N ILE A 70 10.60 8.97 -4.80
CA ILE A 70 9.36 9.69 -4.50
C ILE A 70 8.36 8.73 -3.83
N SER A 71 7.82 9.12 -2.68
CA SER A 71 6.80 8.35 -1.97
C SER A 71 5.45 8.33 -2.71
N SER A 72 4.53 7.48 -2.24
CA SER A 72 3.14 7.45 -2.76
C SER A 72 2.38 8.76 -2.57
N GLU A 73 2.84 9.63 -1.68
CA GLU A 73 2.25 10.95 -1.39
C GLU A 73 2.95 12.08 -2.16
N GLY A 74 3.99 11.74 -2.94
CA GLY A 74 4.75 12.70 -3.74
C GLY A 74 5.92 13.36 -2.99
N ASN A 75 6.24 12.94 -1.78
CA ASN A 75 7.39 13.46 -1.05
C ASN A 75 8.70 12.85 -1.55
N ILE A 76 9.75 13.65 -1.65
CA ILE A 76 11.10 13.16 -1.96
C ILE A 76 11.64 12.38 -0.76
N ILE A 77 12.22 11.20 -1.03
CA ILE A 77 12.82 10.31 -0.05
C ILE A 77 14.34 10.42 -0.17
N ASN A 78 14.98 11.01 0.85
CA ASN A 78 16.44 11.16 0.93
C ASN A 78 17.08 10.25 1.98
N SER A 79 16.28 9.46 2.68
CA SER A 79 16.68 8.65 3.85
C SER A 79 17.36 7.32 3.50
N VAL A 80 17.43 6.97 2.22
CA VAL A 80 18.00 5.69 1.72
C VAL A 80 18.98 5.93 0.55
N PRO A 81 20.04 6.74 0.73
CA PRO A 81 20.94 7.18 -0.36
C PRO A 81 21.71 6.02 -1.02
N HIS A 82 21.88 4.89 -0.34
CA HIS A 82 22.49 3.69 -0.89
C HIS A 82 21.67 3.11 -2.06
N ILE A 83 20.33 3.26 -2.03
CA ILE A 83 19.45 2.85 -3.14
C ILE A 83 19.65 3.74 -4.35
N ASN A 84 19.78 5.08 -4.15
CA ASN A 84 20.09 5.99 -5.25
C ASN A 84 21.40 5.60 -5.94
N LYS A 85 22.43 5.30 -5.15
CA LYS A 85 23.72 4.86 -5.66
C LYS A 85 23.61 3.53 -6.43
N ALA A 86 22.95 2.53 -5.85
CA ALA A 86 22.78 1.22 -6.49
C ALA A 86 21.99 1.34 -7.81
N LEU A 87 20.97 2.20 -7.89
CA LEU A 87 20.22 2.44 -9.12
C LEU A 87 21.08 3.11 -10.21
N LEU A 88 21.97 4.02 -9.85
CA LEU A 88 22.92 4.60 -10.82
C LEU A 88 23.89 3.56 -11.38
N GLU A 89 24.33 2.62 -10.56
CA GLU A 89 25.26 1.55 -10.96
C GLU A 89 24.63 0.56 -11.95
N THR A 90 23.29 0.47 -12.04
CA THR A 90 22.62 -0.37 -13.05
C THR A 90 22.78 0.11 -14.49
N GLY A 91 23.18 1.36 -14.69
CA GLY A 91 23.23 1.99 -16.01
C GLY A 91 21.87 2.34 -16.61
N MET A 92 20.79 2.20 -15.87
CA MET A 92 19.45 2.66 -16.29
C MET A 92 19.46 4.17 -16.50
N ASP A 93 18.76 4.63 -17.54
CA ASP A 93 18.52 6.06 -17.79
C ASP A 93 17.17 6.25 -18.48
N LYS A 94 16.55 7.40 -18.27
CA LYS A 94 15.23 7.78 -18.83
C LYS A 94 14.14 6.77 -18.51
N ILE A 95 14.13 6.28 -17.28
CA ILE A 95 13.16 5.29 -16.78
C ILE A 95 12.57 5.73 -15.43
N GLU A 96 11.31 5.43 -15.24
CA GLU A 96 10.64 5.51 -13.94
C GLU A 96 10.29 4.10 -13.48
N LEU A 97 10.76 3.75 -12.30
CA LEU A 97 10.47 2.47 -11.65
C LEU A 97 9.39 2.66 -10.59
N ASP A 98 8.62 1.62 -10.35
CA ASP A 98 7.59 1.56 -9.31
C ASP A 98 7.86 0.35 -8.43
N GLY A 99 8.02 0.58 -7.13
CA GLY A 99 8.46 -0.43 -6.20
C GLY A 99 8.06 -0.13 -4.77
N GLU A 100 8.63 -0.90 -3.86
CA GLU A 100 8.43 -0.80 -2.42
C GLU A 100 9.79 -0.76 -1.72
N LEU A 101 10.00 0.19 -0.82
CA LEU A 101 11.08 0.17 0.15
C LEU A 101 10.68 -0.82 1.24
N TYR A 102 11.44 -1.90 1.36
CA TYR A 102 11.01 -3.07 2.11
C TYR A 102 12.19 -3.79 2.77
N ILE A 103 11.93 -4.44 3.88
CA ILE A 103 12.81 -5.40 4.54
C ILE A 103 11.96 -6.61 4.91
N HIS A 104 12.28 -7.76 4.33
CA HIS A 104 11.48 -8.95 4.59
C HIS A 104 11.55 -9.37 6.06
N GLY A 105 10.37 -9.69 6.62
CA GLY A 105 10.24 -10.09 8.04
C GLY A 105 10.17 -8.93 9.04
N LEU A 106 10.38 -7.66 8.62
CA LEU A 106 10.17 -6.52 9.49
C LEU A 106 8.74 -5.95 9.37
N PRO A 107 8.15 -5.49 10.48
CA PRO A 107 6.87 -4.78 10.45
C PRO A 107 7.00 -3.45 9.69
N PHE A 108 5.89 -3.01 9.09
CA PHE A 108 5.82 -1.74 8.38
C PHE A 108 6.32 -0.55 9.21
N GLU A 109 5.98 -0.49 10.49
CA GLU A 109 6.33 0.61 11.41
C GLU A 109 7.85 0.76 11.55
N GLU A 110 8.58 -0.35 11.55
CA GLU A 110 10.04 -0.38 11.59
C GLU A 110 10.66 0.12 10.28
N ILE A 111 10.10 -0.30 9.14
CA ILE A 111 10.53 0.17 7.81
C ILE A 111 10.23 1.66 7.68
N HIS A 112 9.01 2.08 8.02
CA HIS A 112 8.59 3.48 8.01
C HIS A 112 9.48 4.37 8.87
N SER A 113 9.87 3.92 10.05
CA SER A 113 10.77 4.68 10.94
C SER A 113 12.14 4.97 10.33
N ARG A 114 12.59 4.13 9.39
CA ARG A 114 13.86 4.30 8.66
C ARG A 114 13.70 5.21 7.45
N VAL A 115 12.59 5.05 6.72
CA VAL A 115 12.35 5.72 5.43
C VAL A 115 11.78 7.13 5.59
N SER A 116 10.98 7.40 6.62
CA SER A 116 10.29 8.69 6.81
C SER A 116 11.18 9.83 7.34
N ARG A 117 12.47 9.58 7.58
CA ARG A 117 13.40 10.55 8.14
C ARG A 117 13.77 11.67 7.17
N LYS A 118 13.70 12.92 7.63
CA LYS A 118 13.97 14.10 6.81
C LYS A 118 15.35 14.73 7.04
N THR A 119 15.89 14.63 8.25
CA THR A 119 17.10 15.34 8.65
C THR A 119 18.29 14.40 8.90
N ASN A 120 18.10 13.35 9.66
CA ASN A 120 19.18 12.40 10.00
C ASN A 120 18.82 11.02 9.48
N LEU A 121 19.78 10.34 8.89
CA LEU A 121 19.60 8.95 8.48
C LEU A 121 19.36 8.06 9.71
N HIS A 122 18.57 7.02 9.54
CA HIS A 122 18.47 5.99 10.56
C HIS A 122 19.79 5.21 10.61
N PRO A 123 20.31 4.78 11.78
CA PRO A 123 21.58 4.02 11.86
C PRO A 123 21.62 2.75 11.00
N ARG A 124 20.45 2.16 10.69
CA ARG A 124 20.28 0.96 9.88
C ARG A 124 19.49 1.27 8.59
N TYR A 125 19.69 2.42 7.98
CA TYR A 125 18.98 2.81 6.74
C TYR A 125 19.39 1.94 5.55
N ASP A 126 20.61 1.46 5.54
CA ASP A 126 21.23 0.64 4.50
C ASP A 126 20.74 -0.80 4.43
N GLU A 127 19.97 -1.25 5.45
CA GLU A 127 19.25 -2.52 5.40
C GLU A 127 17.95 -2.47 4.57
N VAL A 128 17.48 -1.26 4.23
CA VAL A 128 16.28 -1.10 3.41
C VAL A 128 16.59 -1.47 1.97
N GLN A 129 15.86 -2.40 1.41
CA GLN A 129 15.95 -2.79 0.00
C GLN A 129 14.88 -2.09 -0.84
N TYR A 130 15.14 -1.92 -2.13
CA TYR A 130 14.14 -1.47 -3.08
C TYR A 130 13.65 -2.63 -3.94
N HIS A 131 12.42 -3.05 -3.69
CA HIS A 131 11.76 -4.14 -4.38
C HIS A 131 10.93 -3.60 -5.55
N ILE A 132 11.42 -3.77 -6.77
CA ILE A 132 10.86 -3.24 -8.01
C ILE A 132 9.83 -4.23 -8.54
N PHE A 133 8.58 -3.81 -8.67
CA PHE A 133 7.50 -4.67 -9.18
C PHE A 133 6.90 -4.16 -10.51
N ASP A 134 7.32 -3.00 -11.00
CA ASP A 134 6.88 -2.45 -12.27
C ASP A 134 7.84 -1.35 -12.78
N SER A 135 7.69 -0.98 -14.05
CA SER A 135 8.21 0.25 -14.62
C SER A 135 7.07 1.04 -15.27
N VAL A 136 7.25 2.35 -15.39
CA VAL A 136 6.19 3.23 -15.89
C VAL A 136 6.35 3.44 -17.39
N SER A 137 5.49 2.79 -18.18
CA SER A 137 5.42 3.01 -19.63
C SER A 137 4.05 2.59 -20.17
N ASN A 138 3.80 2.87 -21.45
CA ASN A 138 2.57 2.45 -22.15
C ASN A 138 2.62 0.99 -22.64
N GLU A 139 3.72 0.28 -22.40
CA GLU A 139 3.87 -1.12 -22.74
C GLU A 139 2.99 -2.03 -21.86
N ALA A 140 2.74 -3.26 -22.33
CA ALA A 140 2.05 -4.28 -21.56
C ALA A 140 2.82 -4.62 -20.28
N GLN A 141 2.12 -4.99 -19.21
CA GLN A 141 2.72 -5.36 -17.92
C GLN A 141 3.82 -6.41 -18.05
N ILE A 142 3.57 -7.44 -18.86
CA ILE A 142 4.54 -8.52 -19.07
C ILE A 142 5.79 -8.01 -19.77
N THR A 143 5.67 -7.11 -20.76
CA THR A 143 6.79 -6.49 -21.45
C THR A 143 7.61 -5.65 -20.49
N ARG A 144 6.98 -4.83 -19.66
CA ARG A 144 7.66 -4.01 -18.66
C ARG A 144 8.47 -4.83 -17.66
N LEU A 145 7.92 -5.98 -17.23
CA LEU A 145 8.64 -6.90 -16.33
C LEU A 145 9.84 -7.57 -17.01
N ILE A 146 9.69 -8.00 -18.26
CA ILE A 146 10.81 -8.58 -19.04
C ILE A 146 11.91 -7.54 -19.27
N GLU A 147 11.56 -6.30 -19.58
CA GLU A 147 12.56 -5.23 -19.75
C GLU A 147 13.40 -5.02 -18.47
N LEU A 148 12.82 -5.10 -17.29
CA LEU A 148 13.54 -4.97 -16.03
C LEU A 148 14.60 -6.06 -15.84
N THR A 149 14.37 -7.28 -16.35
CA THR A 149 15.34 -8.39 -16.21
C THR A 149 16.61 -8.23 -17.05
N LYS A 150 16.67 -7.24 -17.93
CA LYS A 150 17.87 -6.96 -18.75
C LYS A 150 18.97 -6.22 -17.99
N TYR A 151 18.65 -5.66 -16.82
CA TYR A 151 19.59 -4.89 -16.02
C TYR A 151 20.20 -5.74 -14.92
N GLU A 152 21.50 -5.63 -14.76
CA GLU A 152 22.20 -6.21 -13.61
C GLU A 152 21.93 -5.34 -12.38
N MET A 153 21.51 -5.97 -11.31
CA MET A 153 21.18 -5.32 -10.05
C MET A 153 21.92 -5.98 -8.89
N ASN A 154 22.37 -5.16 -7.95
CA ASN A 154 22.88 -5.69 -6.69
C ASN A 154 21.71 -6.28 -5.87
N PRO A 155 21.63 -7.62 -5.70
CA PRO A 155 20.50 -8.27 -5.06
C PRO A 155 20.37 -7.97 -3.56
N ASP A 156 21.42 -7.46 -2.93
CA ASP A 156 21.37 -7.05 -1.52
C ASP A 156 20.65 -5.71 -1.32
N ILE A 157 20.49 -4.91 -2.40
CA ILE A 157 19.91 -3.57 -2.35
C ILE A 157 18.67 -3.45 -3.26
N LEU A 158 18.76 -3.99 -4.48
CA LEU A 158 17.72 -3.89 -5.51
C LEU A 158 17.21 -5.27 -5.87
N GLN A 159 15.90 -5.48 -5.81
CA GLN A 159 15.29 -6.74 -6.15
C GLN A 159 14.11 -6.55 -7.11
N ILE A 160 14.05 -7.35 -8.17
CA ILE A 160 12.85 -7.48 -8.97
C ILE A 160 11.89 -8.43 -8.23
N VAL A 161 10.68 -7.96 -7.96
CA VAL A 161 9.68 -8.78 -7.27
C VAL A 161 9.33 -10.01 -8.09
N SER A 162 9.48 -11.19 -7.47
CA SER A 162 9.14 -12.47 -8.10
C SER A 162 7.72 -12.43 -8.66
N THR A 163 7.59 -12.84 -9.92
CA THR A 163 6.30 -12.85 -10.61
C THR A 163 6.05 -14.24 -11.16
N VAL A 164 4.92 -14.82 -10.78
CA VAL A 164 4.47 -16.12 -11.29
C VAL A 164 3.27 -15.95 -12.19
N ARG A 165 3.13 -16.86 -13.17
CA ARG A 165 1.97 -16.92 -14.05
C ARG A 165 1.00 -17.97 -13.53
N SER A 166 -0.29 -17.63 -13.50
CA SER A 166 -1.38 -18.54 -13.18
C SER A 166 -2.36 -18.61 -14.34
N ASP A 167 -2.85 -19.80 -14.62
CA ASP A 167 -3.79 -20.03 -15.70
C ASP A 167 -5.07 -19.22 -15.51
N ARG A 168 -5.71 -18.95 -16.63
CA ARG A 168 -6.94 -18.18 -16.74
C ARG A 168 -8.04 -18.68 -15.82
N GLY A 169 -8.51 -17.82 -14.92
CA GLY A 169 -9.67 -18.10 -14.07
C GLY A 169 -9.47 -19.19 -13.02
N ASP A 170 -8.26 -19.71 -12.87
CA ASP A 170 -7.95 -20.73 -11.86
C ASP A 170 -7.87 -20.11 -10.46
N ILE A 171 -9.05 -20.00 -9.85
CA ILE A 171 -9.19 -19.47 -8.47
C ILE A 171 -8.46 -20.37 -7.48
N GLN A 172 -8.45 -21.68 -7.68
CA GLN A 172 -7.80 -22.60 -6.75
C GLN A 172 -6.29 -22.38 -6.75
N ASN A 173 -5.69 -22.23 -7.92
CA ASN A 173 -4.26 -21.91 -8.04
C ASN A 173 -3.93 -20.54 -7.43
N ILE A 174 -4.78 -19.53 -7.64
CA ILE A 174 -4.61 -18.21 -7.01
C ILE A 174 -4.66 -18.33 -5.48
N MET A 175 -5.55 -19.15 -4.93
CA MET A 175 -5.63 -19.40 -3.48
C MET A 175 -4.38 -20.12 -2.96
N LEU A 176 -3.83 -21.07 -3.71
CA LEU A 176 -2.57 -21.73 -3.35
C LEU A 176 -1.39 -20.74 -3.32
N TRP A 177 -1.30 -19.82 -4.28
CA TRP A 177 -0.29 -18.77 -4.28
C TRP A 177 -0.48 -17.77 -3.14
N LEU A 178 -1.73 -17.42 -2.80
CA LEU A 178 -2.01 -16.59 -1.63
C LEU A 178 -1.50 -17.26 -0.35
N GLU A 179 -1.82 -18.54 -0.15
CA GLU A 179 -1.38 -19.31 1.02
C GLU A 179 0.15 -19.47 1.04
N HIS A 180 0.77 -19.74 -0.12
CA HIS A 180 2.21 -19.86 -0.26
C HIS A 180 2.93 -18.59 0.20
N TYR A 181 2.55 -17.43 -0.32
CA TYR A 181 3.18 -16.16 0.05
C TYR A 181 2.88 -15.76 1.50
N GLN A 182 1.70 -16.10 2.04
CA GLN A 182 1.40 -15.88 3.45
C GLN A 182 2.29 -16.72 4.38
N LYS A 183 2.54 -17.98 4.06
CA LYS A 183 3.47 -18.85 4.80
C LYS A 183 4.91 -18.29 4.81
N GLN A 184 5.27 -17.55 3.77
CA GLN A 184 6.54 -16.83 3.69
C GLN A 184 6.53 -15.47 4.41
N GLY A 185 5.42 -15.05 5.02
CA GLY A 185 5.35 -13.79 5.78
C GLY A 185 4.91 -12.57 4.98
N TYR A 186 4.51 -12.72 3.72
CA TYR A 186 3.97 -11.61 2.94
C TYR A 186 2.53 -11.26 3.33
N GLU A 187 2.10 -10.01 3.09
CA GLU A 187 0.76 -9.51 3.42
C GLU A 187 -0.36 -10.21 2.63
N GLY A 188 -0.04 -10.73 1.47
CA GLY A 188 -0.95 -11.33 0.51
C GLY A 188 -0.34 -11.34 -0.88
N ILE A 189 -1.19 -11.18 -1.90
CA ILE A 189 -0.76 -11.13 -3.31
C ILE A 189 -1.34 -9.93 -4.06
N VAL A 190 -0.65 -9.55 -5.13
CA VAL A 190 -1.14 -8.64 -6.17
C VAL A 190 -1.32 -9.44 -7.46
N ILE A 191 -2.52 -9.40 -8.01
CA ILE A 191 -2.90 -10.06 -9.26
C ILE A 191 -2.96 -9.00 -10.35
N ARG A 192 -2.25 -9.20 -11.45
CA ARG A 192 -2.10 -8.25 -12.56
C ARG A 192 -2.54 -8.87 -13.88
N HIS A 193 -3.21 -8.08 -14.69
CA HIS A 193 -3.51 -8.43 -16.07
C HIS A 193 -2.24 -8.26 -16.93
N PRO A 194 -1.78 -9.29 -17.68
CA PRO A 194 -0.48 -9.27 -18.36
C PRO A 194 -0.37 -8.19 -19.45
N HIS A 195 -1.49 -7.80 -20.05
CA HIS A 195 -1.54 -6.79 -21.10
C HIS A 195 -1.95 -5.39 -20.60
N ALA A 196 -1.99 -5.18 -19.26
CA ALA A 196 -2.31 -3.87 -18.71
C ALA A 196 -1.19 -2.86 -18.99
N THR A 197 -1.53 -1.69 -19.54
CA THR A 197 -0.64 -0.53 -19.57
C THR A 197 -0.57 0.11 -18.17
N TYR A 198 0.50 0.83 -17.87
CA TYR A 198 0.58 1.55 -16.61
C TYR A 198 -0.37 2.74 -16.60
N LYS A 199 -1.18 2.85 -15.54
CA LYS A 199 -2.10 3.97 -15.32
C LYS A 199 -1.81 4.65 -14.00
N ARG A 200 -1.60 5.97 -13.99
CA ARG A 200 -1.37 6.76 -12.76
C ARG A 200 -2.68 6.99 -11.99
N SER A 201 -3.45 5.94 -11.82
CA SER A 201 -4.73 5.94 -11.10
C SER A 201 -5.11 4.54 -10.67
N ARG A 202 -6.25 4.39 -10.00
CA ARG A 202 -6.78 3.06 -9.67
C ARG A 202 -7.16 2.30 -10.94
N SER A 203 -6.59 1.11 -11.10
CA SER A 203 -6.79 0.26 -12.28
C SER A 203 -7.62 -0.97 -11.96
N THR A 204 -8.62 -1.24 -12.80
CA THR A 204 -9.40 -2.49 -12.75
C THR A 204 -8.61 -3.71 -13.23
N LEU A 205 -7.43 -3.49 -13.83
CA LEU A 205 -6.53 -4.52 -14.33
C LEU A 205 -5.44 -4.92 -13.32
N MET A 206 -5.58 -4.47 -12.06
CA MET A 206 -4.71 -4.83 -10.95
C MET A 206 -5.53 -4.96 -9.67
N MET A 207 -5.45 -6.11 -9.03
CA MET A 207 -6.19 -6.40 -7.80
C MET A 207 -5.24 -6.86 -6.70
N LYS A 208 -5.51 -6.41 -5.46
CA LYS A 208 -4.85 -6.92 -4.26
C LYS A 208 -5.73 -7.92 -3.56
N PHE A 209 -5.17 -9.05 -3.19
CA PHE A 209 -5.82 -10.08 -2.41
C PHE A 209 -5.04 -10.31 -1.14
N LYS A 210 -5.64 -9.92 -0.02
CA LYS A 210 -5.11 -10.14 1.32
C LYS A 210 -6.23 -10.60 2.22
N PRO A 211 -5.98 -11.61 3.08
CA PRO A 211 -6.97 -12.03 4.06
C PRO A 211 -7.19 -10.88 5.04
N ARG A 212 -8.42 -10.76 5.51
CA ARG A 212 -8.76 -9.89 6.63
C ARG A 212 -9.07 -10.79 7.81
N LYS A 213 -8.37 -10.56 8.92
CA LYS A 213 -8.74 -11.15 10.20
C LYS A 213 -10.00 -10.47 10.70
N LYS A 214 -10.80 -11.20 11.47
CA LYS A 214 -11.97 -10.68 12.19
C LYS A 214 -11.85 -11.12 13.63
N ASP A 215 -11.95 -10.16 14.54
CA ASP A 215 -12.00 -10.44 15.96
C ASP A 215 -13.05 -9.57 16.65
N ALA A 216 -13.43 -10.00 17.85
CA ALA A 216 -14.39 -9.35 18.69
C ALA A 216 -13.67 -8.50 19.75
N TYR A 217 -14.08 -7.24 19.90
CA TYR A 217 -13.51 -6.32 20.88
C TYR A 217 -14.61 -5.65 21.69
N ARG A 218 -14.33 -5.38 22.97
CA ARG A 218 -15.25 -4.65 23.83
C ARG A 218 -15.13 -3.15 23.59
N ILE A 219 -16.26 -2.50 23.37
CA ILE A 219 -16.36 -1.04 23.30
C ILE A 219 -16.24 -0.47 24.71
N VAL A 220 -15.33 0.49 24.89
CA VAL A 220 -15.07 1.15 26.18
C VAL A 220 -15.26 2.67 26.10
N GLY A 221 -15.63 3.19 24.93
CA GLY A 221 -15.86 4.60 24.71
C GLY A 221 -16.19 4.91 23.25
N TYR A 222 -16.36 6.18 22.97
CA TYR A 222 -16.67 6.69 21.63
C TYR A 222 -16.01 8.06 21.42
N VAL A 223 -15.90 8.45 20.13
CA VAL A 223 -15.37 9.75 19.67
C VAL A 223 -16.36 10.35 18.70
N GLU A 224 -16.66 11.63 18.87
CA GLU A 224 -17.50 12.39 17.93
C GLU A 224 -16.78 12.65 16.61
N GLU A 225 -17.49 12.56 15.50
CA GLU A 225 -16.98 12.95 14.20
C GLU A 225 -16.77 14.47 14.14
N LYS A 226 -15.64 14.88 13.58
CA LYS A 226 -15.33 16.29 13.34
C LYS A 226 -15.23 16.57 11.84
N ASP A 227 -15.59 17.78 11.44
CA ASP A 227 -15.37 18.25 10.09
C ASP A 227 -13.87 18.58 9.85
N LYS A 228 -13.55 19.01 8.63
CA LYS A 228 -12.17 19.39 8.24
C LYS A 228 -11.63 20.61 8.99
N TYR A 229 -12.48 21.36 9.68
CA TYR A 229 -12.12 22.53 10.50
C TYR A 229 -12.06 22.19 11.98
N GLY A 230 -12.37 20.93 12.37
CA GLY A 230 -12.36 20.47 13.77
C GLY A 230 -13.68 20.66 14.50
N HIS A 231 -14.75 21.15 13.85
CA HIS A 231 -16.07 21.33 14.49
C HIS A 231 -16.79 19.98 14.64
N PRO A 232 -17.46 19.72 15.78
CA PRO A 232 -18.24 18.52 16.00
C PRO A 232 -19.43 18.45 15.04
N LYS A 233 -19.74 17.23 14.56
CA LYS A 233 -20.79 16.98 13.57
C LYS A 233 -22.08 16.37 14.16
N GLY A 234 -22.09 16.05 15.46
CA GLY A 234 -23.22 15.35 16.09
C GLY A 234 -23.41 13.92 15.58
N THR A 235 -22.33 13.28 15.11
CA THR A 235 -22.33 11.92 14.59
C THR A 235 -21.14 11.13 15.13
N LEU A 236 -21.20 9.79 15.10
CA LEU A 236 -20.13 8.92 15.58
C LEU A 236 -18.90 9.01 14.65
N GLY A 237 -17.76 9.44 15.17
CA GLY A 237 -16.49 9.40 14.51
C GLY A 237 -15.82 8.03 14.61
N ALA A 238 -15.74 7.49 15.83
CA ALA A 238 -15.18 6.17 16.11
C ALA A 238 -15.72 5.59 17.40
N VAL A 239 -15.69 4.27 17.54
CA VAL A 239 -15.76 3.60 18.84
C VAL A 239 -14.36 3.35 19.36
N ILE A 240 -14.15 3.48 20.67
CA ILE A 240 -12.90 3.15 21.35
C ILE A 240 -13.02 1.71 21.84
N CYS A 241 -12.11 0.88 21.44
CA CYS A 241 -12.06 -0.54 21.79
C CYS A 241 -10.87 -0.86 22.68
N ARG A 242 -10.97 -1.94 23.44
CA ARG A 242 -9.89 -2.49 24.25
C ARG A 242 -9.41 -3.81 23.67
N SER A 243 -8.12 -3.94 23.46
CA SER A 243 -7.45 -5.19 23.07
C SER A 243 -7.24 -6.12 24.27
N ASN A 244 -6.81 -7.36 24.01
CA ASN A 244 -6.61 -8.38 25.06
C ASN A 244 -5.51 -8.01 26.06
N ASP A 245 -4.53 -7.20 25.66
CA ASP A 245 -3.46 -6.70 26.55
C ASP A 245 -3.82 -5.39 27.25
N GLY A 246 -5.07 -4.91 27.10
CA GLY A 246 -5.56 -3.68 27.70
C GLY A 246 -5.33 -2.41 26.90
N SER A 247 -4.59 -2.46 25.78
CA SER A 247 -4.34 -1.31 24.91
C SER A 247 -5.64 -0.81 24.27
N LEU A 248 -5.76 0.52 24.13
CA LEU A 248 -6.92 1.15 23.50
C LEU A 248 -6.63 1.47 22.04
N PHE A 249 -7.67 1.33 21.21
CA PHE A 249 -7.60 1.71 19.78
C PHE A 249 -8.98 2.16 19.28
N ASN A 250 -8.96 2.97 18.21
CA ASN A 250 -10.17 3.53 17.63
C ASN A 250 -10.59 2.75 16.37
N VAL A 251 -11.88 2.51 16.23
CA VAL A 251 -12.49 1.96 15.01
C VAL A 251 -13.42 3.03 14.44
N GLY A 252 -12.95 3.74 13.42
CA GLY A 252 -13.68 4.84 12.80
C GLY A 252 -14.11 4.57 11.35
N SER A 253 -13.56 3.53 10.71
CA SER A 253 -13.89 3.16 9.34
C SER A 253 -14.95 2.05 9.30
N GLY A 254 -15.75 2.02 8.22
CA GLY A 254 -16.73 0.94 7.96
C GLY A 254 -18.16 1.25 8.36
N PHE A 255 -18.42 2.33 9.09
CA PHE A 255 -19.77 2.79 9.39
C PHE A 255 -20.38 3.52 8.18
N THR A 256 -21.67 3.29 7.94
CA THR A 256 -22.48 4.12 7.04
C THR A 256 -22.84 5.45 7.72
N ALA A 257 -23.31 6.43 6.93
CA ALA A 257 -23.78 7.71 7.49
C ALA A 257 -24.93 7.52 8.48
N ASP A 258 -25.90 6.67 8.14
CA ASP A 258 -27.05 6.36 9.00
C ASP A 258 -26.62 5.67 10.31
N GLN A 259 -25.66 4.72 10.22
CA GLN A 259 -25.10 4.09 11.42
C GLN A 259 -24.36 5.08 12.31
N ARG A 260 -23.63 6.05 11.73
CA ARG A 260 -22.95 7.09 12.52
C ARG A 260 -23.94 7.94 13.27
N GLN A 261 -25.07 8.29 12.65
CA GLN A 261 -26.11 9.07 13.29
C GLN A 261 -26.84 8.27 14.39
N ASP A 262 -27.29 7.06 14.09
CA ASP A 262 -27.99 6.19 15.06
C ASP A 262 -27.12 5.84 16.26
N TYR A 263 -25.88 5.42 16.02
CA TYR A 263 -24.96 5.07 17.11
C TYR A 263 -24.52 6.28 17.93
N TRP A 264 -24.48 7.47 17.37
CA TRP A 264 -24.19 8.67 18.13
C TRP A 264 -25.34 9.02 19.11
N GLN A 265 -26.57 8.86 18.68
CA GLN A 265 -27.73 9.05 19.55
C GLN A 265 -27.78 8.05 20.70
N LYS A 266 -27.34 6.80 20.44
CA LYS A 266 -27.31 5.68 21.39
C LYS A 266 -25.92 5.40 21.96
N ARG A 267 -25.02 6.37 21.96
CA ARG A 267 -23.60 6.15 22.23
C ARG A 267 -23.30 5.58 23.60
N GLU A 268 -24.12 5.91 24.63
CA GLU A 268 -23.95 5.36 25.98
C GLU A 268 -24.26 3.85 26.00
N ASP A 269 -25.23 3.41 25.21
CA ASP A 269 -25.66 2.02 25.12
C ASP A 269 -24.61 1.15 24.37
N LEU A 270 -23.65 1.77 23.68
CA LEU A 270 -22.55 1.06 23.02
C LEU A 270 -21.48 0.58 24.00
N ILE A 271 -21.33 1.25 25.14
CA ILE A 271 -20.31 0.92 26.13
C ILE A 271 -20.58 -0.46 26.72
N GLY A 272 -19.55 -1.31 26.68
CA GLY A 272 -19.63 -2.70 27.14
C GLY A 272 -20.08 -3.69 26.07
N ARG A 273 -20.67 -3.24 24.96
CA ARG A 273 -21.04 -4.12 23.83
C ARG A 273 -19.80 -4.63 23.09
N ILE A 274 -20.00 -5.68 22.31
CA ILE A 274 -18.96 -6.29 21.49
C ILE A 274 -19.08 -5.79 20.06
N VAL A 275 -17.99 -5.28 19.51
CA VAL A 275 -17.88 -4.94 18.10
C VAL A 275 -17.00 -5.96 17.37
N ILE A 276 -17.44 -6.42 16.22
CA ILE A 276 -16.65 -7.23 15.30
C ILE A 276 -15.87 -6.29 14.38
N VAL A 277 -14.55 -6.42 14.42
CA VAL A 277 -13.61 -5.57 13.68
C VAL A 277 -12.86 -6.41 12.67
N LYS A 278 -12.87 -5.97 11.41
CA LYS A 278 -11.99 -6.50 10.36
C LYS A 278 -10.69 -5.71 10.38
N TYR A 279 -9.55 -6.39 10.32
CA TYR A 279 -8.24 -5.73 10.34
C TYR A 279 -7.20 -6.56 9.57
N GLN A 280 -6.05 -5.96 9.32
CA GLN A 280 -4.99 -6.61 8.55
C GLN A 280 -4.14 -7.55 9.42
N HIS A 281 -3.53 -7.02 10.46
CA HIS A 281 -2.76 -7.73 11.48
C HIS A 281 -2.80 -6.94 12.80
N LEU A 282 -2.26 -7.50 13.86
CA LEU A 282 -2.03 -6.77 15.11
C LEU A 282 -0.69 -6.03 15.04
N THR A 283 -0.63 -4.82 15.61
CA THR A 283 0.61 -4.05 15.69
C THR A 283 1.57 -4.66 16.70
N PRO A 284 2.88 -4.69 16.42
CA PRO A 284 3.86 -5.13 17.40
C PRO A 284 3.81 -4.28 18.69
N GLY A 285 4.00 -4.93 19.83
CA GLY A 285 4.09 -4.29 21.15
C GLY A 285 2.76 -3.89 21.76
N ARG A 286 1.81 -3.31 21.01
CA ARG A 286 0.51 -2.87 21.52
C ARG A 286 -0.64 -3.85 21.21
N ASN A 287 -0.42 -4.86 20.39
CA ASN A 287 -1.40 -5.87 19.97
C ASN A 287 -2.78 -5.27 19.56
N VAL A 288 -2.78 -4.09 18.93
CA VAL A 288 -4.00 -3.46 18.43
C VAL A 288 -4.17 -3.69 16.93
N PRO A 289 -5.41 -3.81 16.44
CA PRO A 289 -5.72 -3.96 15.03
C PRO A 289 -5.14 -2.84 14.16
N ARG A 290 -4.38 -3.20 13.12
CA ARG A 290 -3.94 -2.26 12.09
C ARG A 290 -5.03 -2.09 11.04
N PHE A 291 -5.34 -0.84 10.71
CA PHE A 291 -6.42 -0.45 9.80
C PHE A 291 -7.77 -1.09 10.16
N PRO A 292 -8.24 -0.89 11.39
CA PRO A 292 -9.48 -1.48 11.85
C PRO A 292 -10.68 -0.93 11.07
N VAL A 293 -11.58 -1.83 10.67
CA VAL A 293 -12.80 -1.52 9.95
C VAL A 293 -13.96 -2.19 10.67
N PHE A 294 -14.95 -1.41 11.03
CA PHE A 294 -16.20 -1.88 11.61
C PHE A 294 -16.88 -2.93 10.72
N SER A 295 -17.42 -3.98 11.33
CA SER A 295 -18.24 -4.98 10.64
C SER A 295 -19.65 -5.01 11.19
N GLU A 296 -19.80 -5.19 12.50
CA GLU A 296 -21.09 -5.25 13.21
C GLU A 296 -20.89 -5.05 14.71
N ILE A 297 -21.96 -4.63 15.43
CA ILE A 297 -22.06 -4.63 16.90
C ILE A 297 -23.04 -5.73 17.30
N LYS A 298 -22.65 -6.52 18.33
CA LYS A 298 -23.47 -7.57 18.95
C LYS A 298 -23.99 -7.14 20.30
#